data_908b750c719175bac4a407f35a8668fe
#
_entry.id   908b750c719175bac4a407f35a8668fe
#
_cell.length_a   1.000
_cell.length_b   1.000
_cell.length_c   1.000
_cell.angle_alpha   90.00
_cell.angle_beta   90.00
_cell.angle_gamma   90.00
#
_symmetry.space_group_name_H-M   'P 1'
#
loop_
_entity.id
_entity.type
_entity.pdbx_description
1 polymer ?
#
loop_
_entity_poly.entity_id
_entity_poly.type
_entity_poly.pdbx_seq_one_letter_code
_entity_poly.pdbx_strand_id
1 'polypeptide(L)'
;VADEVAALGHTMSAATCTAPATCSVCGATEGEALGHSYEAVVTAPTCTAGGYTTYTCTVCGDSYVADEVAALGHTMSEATCTAPATCSVCGATEGDALGHASVTYSFVNNVHTFTCDVCGEVAFTKTEGKKFAINSAAPVLADDIVMKYNVTIPAGFEKPYMVFDFNGESFTVTDYEIDASTGRYAFKFPGINPQKMGDNICATVYATVDGYQVSAQIASYSMAKYCDNQLKKSTLPATTRTMLSDVLVYGEAAQIMIGYKTDVLVTSLLSAESTLTPSSFPTELDPAMNIMSRTGDADSRVQLTGVTLSLGSKMAVRVAVTCNDLAAFTYKVEISGREYTYTGEDLVPVTDGSDGKYYLYFNQMKAAELGEKITVTCWEGDTQVGHTIEYAVYTYIYRNYNKGTEATQNLLKAIYNYGEAVKTA
;
A
#
# COMPACT_ATOMS: atom_id res chain seq x y z
N VAL A 1 -57.64 63.87 -99.29
CA VAL A 1 -58.13 63.32 -98.07
C VAL A 1 -57.14 62.30 -97.60
N ALA A 2 -56.43 62.51 -96.54
CA ALA A 2 -55.57 61.50 -95.95
C ALA A 2 -56.44 60.64 -95.03
N ASP A 3 -56.49 59.35 -95.34
CA ASP A 3 -57.17 58.38 -94.49
C ASP A 3 -56.42 58.31 -93.16
N GLU A 4 -57.10 58.75 -92.07
CA GLU A 4 -56.62 58.59 -90.71
C GLU A 4 -56.66 57.11 -90.37
N VAL A 5 -55.53 56.51 -90.28
CA VAL A 5 -55.43 55.18 -89.77
C VAL A 5 -55.46 55.20 -88.25
N ALA A 6 -56.50 54.63 -87.66
CA ALA A 6 -56.65 54.56 -86.26
C ALA A 6 -55.45 53.82 -85.59
N ALA A 7 -55.00 54.34 -84.49
CA ALA A 7 -53.92 53.73 -83.69
C ALA A 7 -54.38 52.28 -83.33
N LEU A 8 -53.48 51.32 -83.49
CA LEU A 8 -53.76 49.91 -83.26
C LEU A 8 -53.94 49.50 -81.75
N GLY A 9 -53.70 50.49 -80.86
CA GLY A 9 -53.72 50.21 -79.45
C GLY A 9 -52.52 49.36 -78.96
N HIS A 10 -52.36 49.18 -77.69
CA HIS A 10 -51.28 48.37 -77.07
C HIS A 10 -51.78 46.99 -76.76
N THR A 11 -51.06 45.93 -77.15
CA THR A 11 -51.25 44.58 -76.62
C THR A 11 -50.26 44.34 -75.48
N MET A 12 -50.72 44.53 -74.27
CA MET A 12 -49.88 44.48 -73.06
C MET A 12 -49.70 43.02 -72.62
N SER A 13 -48.48 42.64 -72.25
CA SER A 13 -48.25 41.41 -71.45
C SER A 13 -48.75 41.63 -70.04
N ALA A 14 -48.95 40.60 -69.29
CA ALA A 14 -49.17 40.72 -67.83
C ALA A 14 -47.88 41.24 -67.17
N ALA A 15 -48.04 42.15 -66.18
CA ALA A 15 -46.92 42.52 -65.37
C ALA A 15 -46.37 41.31 -64.59
N THR A 16 -45.06 41.29 -64.45
CA THR A 16 -44.37 40.24 -63.65
C THR A 16 -43.87 40.85 -62.30
N CYS A 17 -43.30 39.99 -61.44
CA CYS A 17 -42.74 40.49 -60.19
C CYS A 17 -41.67 41.55 -60.39
N THR A 18 -40.91 41.50 -61.48
CA THR A 18 -39.72 42.34 -61.73
C THR A 18 -39.92 43.35 -62.88
N ALA A 19 -41.02 43.24 -63.60
CA ALA A 19 -41.24 44.12 -64.81
C ALA A 19 -42.71 44.52 -64.86
N PRO A 20 -43.00 45.78 -65.27
CA PRO A 20 -44.35 46.23 -65.52
C PRO A 20 -44.95 45.53 -66.79
N ALA A 21 -46.27 45.65 -67.00
CA ALA A 21 -46.91 45.24 -68.17
C ALA A 21 -46.25 45.95 -69.42
N THR A 22 -45.85 45.19 -70.39
CA THR A 22 -45.07 45.70 -71.52
C THR A 22 -45.77 45.36 -72.88
N CYS A 23 -45.91 46.34 -73.72
CA CYS A 23 -46.49 46.11 -75.10
C CYS A 23 -45.47 45.31 -75.92
N SER A 24 -45.95 44.14 -76.39
CA SER A 24 -45.16 43.25 -77.25
C SER A 24 -44.75 43.78 -78.60
N VAL A 25 -45.36 44.90 -79.04
CA VAL A 25 -45.13 45.47 -80.31
C VAL A 25 -44.19 46.71 -80.27
N CYS A 26 -44.37 47.60 -79.33
CA CYS A 26 -43.69 48.88 -79.27
C CYS A 26 -42.80 49.06 -78.04
N GLY A 27 -42.85 48.17 -77.06
CA GLY A 27 -42.05 48.26 -75.81
C GLY A 27 -42.58 49.26 -74.80
N ALA A 28 -43.75 49.92 -75.08
CA ALA A 28 -44.37 50.82 -74.05
C ALA A 28 -44.75 50.03 -72.81
N THR A 29 -44.49 50.63 -71.62
CA THR A 29 -44.81 50.02 -70.34
C THR A 29 -45.98 50.69 -69.68
N GLU A 30 -46.81 49.92 -68.97
CA GLU A 30 -47.96 50.42 -68.16
C GLU A 30 -47.97 49.80 -66.78
N GLY A 31 -48.18 50.67 -65.77
CA GLY A 31 -48.12 50.28 -64.35
C GLY A 31 -46.71 50.11 -63.82
N GLU A 32 -46.60 49.44 -62.72
CA GLU A 32 -45.33 49.05 -62.07
C GLU A 32 -45.17 47.52 -62.02
N ALA A 33 -43.96 47.03 -61.79
CA ALA A 33 -43.73 45.62 -61.47
C ALA A 33 -44.53 45.21 -60.24
N LEU A 34 -45.06 43.99 -60.22
CA LEU A 34 -45.94 43.51 -59.12
C LEU A 34 -45.18 43.39 -57.79
N GLY A 35 -43.83 43.39 -57.83
CA GLY A 35 -43.02 43.08 -56.67
C GLY A 35 -43.09 41.60 -56.30
N HIS A 36 -42.32 41.21 -55.34
CA HIS A 36 -42.32 39.84 -54.83
C HIS A 36 -43.24 39.75 -53.57
N SER A 37 -44.05 38.70 -53.49
CA SER A 37 -44.81 38.32 -52.32
C SER A 37 -44.21 37.03 -51.73
N TYR A 38 -43.37 37.18 -50.75
CA TYR A 38 -42.62 36.06 -50.19
C TYR A 38 -43.43 35.36 -49.07
N GLU A 39 -43.46 34.03 -49.16
CA GLU A 39 -43.85 33.13 -48.09
C GLU A 39 -42.56 32.62 -47.42
N ALA A 40 -42.53 32.69 -46.07
CA ALA A 40 -41.40 32.31 -45.27
C ALA A 40 -41.55 30.90 -44.71
N VAL A 41 -40.56 30.06 -44.93
CA VAL A 41 -40.46 28.71 -44.33
C VAL A 41 -39.21 28.66 -43.45
N VAL A 42 -39.39 28.49 -42.16
CA VAL A 42 -38.29 28.41 -41.17
C VAL A 42 -37.76 27.00 -41.07
N THR A 43 -36.48 26.81 -41.28
CA THR A 43 -35.73 25.60 -40.97
C THR A 43 -35.02 25.83 -39.60
N ALA A 44 -35.49 25.15 -38.58
CA ALA A 44 -34.90 25.24 -37.25
C ALA A 44 -33.48 24.70 -37.16
N PRO A 45 -32.58 25.30 -36.41
CA PRO A 45 -31.23 24.77 -36.22
C PRO A 45 -31.26 23.44 -35.49
N THR A 46 -30.29 22.56 -35.79
CA THR A 46 -30.02 21.32 -35.09
C THR A 46 -28.72 21.46 -34.30
N CYS A 47 -28.31 20.40 -33.59
CA CYS A 47 -27.02 20.42 -32.88
C CYS A 47 -25.83 20.67 -33.83
N THR A 48 -25.90 20.22 -35.08
CA THR A 48 -24.76 20.23 -36.02
C THR A 48 -24.98 21.14 -37.23
N ALA A 49 -26.23 21.53 -37.54
CA ALA A 49 -26.57 22.39 -38.67
C ALA A 49 -27.25 23.66 -38.21
N GLY A 50 -26.86 24.78 -38.83
CA GLY A 50 -27.53 26.06 -38.59
C GLY A 50 -28.97 26.07 -39.10
N GLY A 51 -29.78 26.93 -38.52
CA GLY A 51 -31.13 27.23 -39.00
C GLY A 51 -31.14 28.39 -39.98
N TYR A 52 -32.17 28.54 -40.78
CA TYR A 52 -32.38 29.62 -41.72
C TYR A 52 -33.85 29.74 -42.12
N THR A 53 -34.21 30.86 -42.67
CA THR A 53 -35.53 31.05 -43.28
C THR A 53 -35.42 31.11 -44.81
N THR A 54 -36.18 30.27 -45.47
CA THR A 54 -36.29 30.31 -46.95
C THR A 54 -37.53 31.14 -47.31
N TYR A 55 -37.31 32.21 -48.01
CA TYR A 55 -38.36 33.12 -48.58
C TYR A 55 -38.59 32.76 -50.00
N THR A 56 -39.82 32.29 -50.39
CA THR A 56 -40.17 31.91 -51.74
C THR A 56 -41.30 32.77 -52.24
N CYS A 57 -41.13 33.46 -53.36
CA CYS A 57 -42.21 34.27 -53.98
C CYS A 57 -43.30 33.36 -54.52
N THR A 58 -44.53 33.55 -54.03
CA THR A 58 -45.74 32.77 -54.42
C THR A 58 -46.17 32.98 -55.85
N VAL A 59 -45.64 34.05 -56.54
CA VAL A 59 -46.03 34.43 -57.87
C VAL A 59 -45.06 33.92 -58.94
N CYS A 60 -43.72 34.06 -58.69
CA CYS A 60 -42.69 33.72 -59.68
C CYS A 60 -41.77 32.59 -59.27
N GLY A 61 -41.85 32.12 -57.99
CA GLY A 61 -40.98 31.06 -57.48
C GLY A 61 -39.57 31.50 -57.14
N ASP A 62 -39.24 32.80 -57.30
CA ASP A 62 -37.94 33.30 -56.83
C ASP A 62 -37.77 33.09 -55.34
N SER A 63 -36.54 32.66 -54.93
CA SER A 63 -36.31 32.38 -53.53
C SER A 63 -34.91 32.80 -53.06
N TYR A 64 -34.83 33.18 -51.82
CA TYR A 64 -33.58 33.49 -51.12
C TYR A 64 -33.61 32.96 -49.69
N VAL A 65 -32.43 32.75 -49.10
CA VAL A 65 -32.23 32.35 -47.72
C VAL A 65 -31.76 33.57 -46.91
N ALA A 66 -32.36 33.76 -45.75
CA ALA A 66 -31.97 34.77 -44.77
C ALA A 66 -32.20 34.26 -43.35
N ASP A 67 -32.00 35.12 -42.35
CA ASP A 67 -32.19 34.84 -40.92
C ASP A 67 -31.40 33.61 -40.45
N GLU A 68 -30.16 33.50 -40.95
CA GLU A 68 -29.28 32.39 -40.57
C GLU A 68 -28.96 32.47 -39.09
N VAL A 69 -29.12 31.32 -38.39
CA VAL A 69 -28.74 31.14 -37.02
C VAL A 69 -27.73 29.99 -36.93
N ALA A 70 -26.75 30.10 -36.01
CA ALA A 70 -25.75 29.09 -35.83
C ALA A 70 -26.39 27.77 -35.36
N ALA A 71 -25.67 26.65 -35.59
CA ALA A 71 -26.00 25.37 -34.99
C ALA A 71 -26.03 25.47 -33.45
N LEU A 72 -26.93 24.72 -32.80
CA LEU A 72 -27.14 24.75 -31.37
C LEU A 72 -25.92 24.24 -30.56
N GLY A 73 -25.07 23.44 -31.22
CA GLY A 73 -24.04 22.68 -30.56
C GLY A 73 -24.60 21.47 -29.79
N HIS A 74 -23.72 20.75 -29.12
CA HIS A 74 -24.11 19.63 -28.26
C HIS A 74 -24.14 20.05 -26.80
N THR A 75 -25.24 19.73 -26.11
CA THR A 75 -25.33 19.79 -24.66
C THR A 75 -25.14 18.37 -24.14
N MET A 76 -23.89 18.06 -23.79
CA MET A 76 -23.51 16.73 -23.33
C MET A 76 -23.85 16.51 -21.87
N SER A 77 -24.37 15.31 -21.51
CA SER A 77 -24.38 14.82 -20.14
C SER A 77 -22.96 14.46 -19.70
N GLU A 78 -22.74 14.24 -18.41
CA GLU A 78 -21.52 13.55 -17.98
C GLU A 78 -21.58 12.07 -18.39
N ALA A 79 -20.38 11.47 -18.65
CA ALA A 79 -20.27 10.03 -18.85
C ALA A 79 -20.55 9.32 -17.52
N THR A 80 -21.17 8.14 -17.60
CA THR A 80 -21.42 7.27 -16.45
C THR A 80 -20.54 6.02 -16.50
N CYS A 81 -20.59 5.18 -15.48
CA CYS A 81 -19.84 3.92 -15.50
C CYS A 81 -20.19 3.02 -16.69
N THR A 82 -21.43 3.11 -17.21
CA THR A 82 -21.97 2.21 -18.23
C THR A 82 -22.28 2.88 -19.56
N ALA A 83 -22.25 4.21 -19.63
CA ALA A 83 -22.57 4.96 -20.83
C ALA A 83 -21.65 6.16 -21.03
N PRO A 84 -21.25 6.47 -22.28
CA PRO A 84 -20.51 7.66 -22.63
C PRO A 84 -21.32 8.93 -22.39
N ALA A 85 -20.69 10.09 -22.44
CA ALA A 85 -21.37 11.37 -22.48
C ALA A 85 -22.31 11.43 -23.68
N THR A 86 -23.56 11.84 -23.47
CA THR A 86 -24.61 11.78 -24.52
C THR A 86 -25.31 13.13 -24.61
N CYS A 87 -25.47 13.62 -25.83
CA CYS A 87 -26.21 14.84 -26.08
C CYS A 87 -27.70 14.63 -25.79
N SER A 88 -28.26 15.44 -24.90
CA SER A 88 -29.67 15.37 -24.49
C SER A 88 -30.66 15.71 -25.61
N VAL A 89 -30.18 16.35 -26.71
CA VAL A 89 -31.03 16.84 -27.80
C VAL A 89 -31.03 15.86 -29.00
N CYS A 90 -29.86 15.37 -29.39
CA CYS A 90 -29.72 14.56 -30.62
C CYS A 90 -29.23 13.12 -30.38
N GLY A 91 -28.83 12.79 -29.15
CA GLY A 91 -28.33 11.44 -28.79
C GLY A 91 -26.90 11.17 -29.24
N ALA A 92 -26.19 12.16 -29.78
CA ALA A 92 -24.76 11.99 -30.14
C ALA A 92 -23.94 11.67 -28.88
N THR A 93 -22.96 10.79 -29.00
CA THR A 93 -22.09 10.38 -27.90
C THR A 93 -20.68 10.89 -28.07
N GLU A 94 -19.98 11.17 -26.96
CA GLU A 94 -18.58 11.60 -26.93
C GLU A 94 -17.82 10.82 -25.86
N GLY A 95 -16.62 10.32 -26.22
CA GLY A 95 -15.78 9.49 -25.36
C GLY A 95 -16.34 8.09 -25.13
N ASP A 96 -15.82 7.42 -24.12
CA ASP A 96 -16.24 6.10 -23.67
C ASP A 96 -16.95 6.16 -22.32
N ALA A 97 -17.65 5.11 -21.94
CA ALA A 97 -18.15 4.91 -20.59
C ALA A 97 -16.96 4.86 -19.62
N LEU A 98 -17.14 5.43 -18.40
CA LEU A 98 -16.08 5.50 -17.37
C LEU A 98 -15.63 4.12 -16.88
N GLY A 99 -16.46 3.08 -17.09
CA GLY A 99 -16.26 1.74 -16.52
C GLY A 99 -16.44 1.72 -15.00
N HIS A 100 -16.17 0.56 -14.40
CA HIS A 100 -16.21 0.37 -12.97
C HIS A 100 -14.80 0.33 -12.41
N ALA A 101 -14.16 1.50 -12.21
CA ALA A 101 -12.75 1.61 -11.81
C ALA A 101 -12.47 1.17 -10.36
N SER A 102 -13.43 1.32 -9.46
CA SER A 102 -13.34 0.96 -8.03
C SER A 102 -14.53 0.12 -7.64
N VAL A 103 -14.27 -0.97 -6.89
CA VAL A 103 -15.31 -1.90 -6.46
C VAL A 103 -15.16 -2.28 -4.99
N THR A 104 -16.28 -2.34 -4.27
CA THR A 104 -16.38 -2.98 -2.97
C THR A 104 -16.66 -4.47 -3.14
N TYR A 105 -15.85 -5.28 -2.44
CA TYR A 105 -15.96 -6.72 -2.43
C TYR A 105 -16.87 -7.24 -1.29
N SER A 106 -17.76 -8.18 -1.62
CA SER A 106 -18.52 -8.95 -0.64
C SER A 106 -18.56 -10.43 -1.00
N PHE A 107 -18.83 -11.29 0.00
CA PHE A 107 -18.94 -12.74 -0.19
C PHE A 107 -20.10 -13.28 0.63
N VAL A 108 -21.16 -13.70 -0.05
CA VAL A 108 -22.38 -14.22 0.56
C VAL A 108 -22.86 -15.45 -0.24
N ASN A 109 -23.25 -16.50 0.43
CA ASN A 109 -23.77 -17.74 -0.19
C ASN A 109 -22.82 -18.32 -1.25
N ASN A 110 -21.51 -18.32 -1.00
CA ASN A 110 -20.45 -18.76 -1.93
C ASN A 110 -20.37 -17.96 -3.23
N VAL A 111 -20.89 -16.74 -3.25
CA VAL A 111 -20.76 -15.82 -4.39
C VAL A 111 -19.90 -14.63 -3.98
N HIS A 112 -18.86 -14.39 -4.72
CA HIS A 112 -18.09 -13.14 -4.69
C HIS A 112 -18.85 -12.10 -5.50
N THR A 113 -19.19 -10.98 -4.91
CA THR A 113 -19.87 -9.87 -5.56
C THR A 113 -18.98 -8.64 -5.51
N PHE A 114 -18.84 -7.99 -6.65
CA PHE A 114 -18.03 -6.79 -6.83
C PHE A 114 -18.95 -5.65 -7.24
N THR A 115 -19.20 -4.75 -6.32
CA THR A 115 -20.14 -3.63 -6.48
C THR A 115 -19.37 -2.35 -6.74
N CYS A 116 -19.69 -1.63 -7.79
CA CYS A 116 -19.04 -0.37 -8.11
C CYS A 116 -19.28 0.69 -7.02
N ASP A 117 -18.22 1.31 -6.55
CA ASP A 117 -18.30 2.33 -5.50
C ASP A 117 -18.90 3.65 -5.98
N VAL A 118 -18.96 3.85 -7.31
CA VAL A 118 -19.46 5.09 -7.92
C VAL A 118 -20.96 5.00 -8.24
N CYS A 119 -21.40 3.92 -8.90
CA CYS A 119 -22.80 3.80 -9.34
C CYS A 119 -23.64 2.85 -8.48
N GLY A 120 -23.03 2.06 -7.60
CA GLY A 120 -23.71 1.08 -6.77
C GLY A 120 -24.16 -0.19 -7.49
N GLU A 121 -23.91 -0.31 -8.80
CA GLU A 121 -24.28 -1.50 -9.57
C GLU A 121 -23.25 -2.63 -9.38
N VAL A 122 -23.69 -3.88 -9.53
CA VAL A 122 -22.81 -5.04 -9.53
C VAL A 122 -21.99 -5.06 -10.82
N ALA A 123 -20.68 -4.81 -10.69
CA ALA A 123 -19.76 -4.85 -11.82
C ALA A 123 -19.62 -6.27 -12.38
N PHE A 124 -19.43 -7.26 -11.49
CA PHE A 124 -19.44 -8.69 -11.83
C PHE A 124 -19.61 -9.57 -10.60
N THR A 125 -19.84 -10.86 -10.82
CA THR A 125 -19.90 -11.89 -9.79
C THR A 125 -19.04 -13.09 -10.18
N LYS A 126 -18.51 -13.80 -9.15
CA LYS A 126 -17.77 -15.04 -9.35
C LYS A 126 -18.23 -16.07 -8.32
N THR A 127 -18.56 -17.26 -8.77
CA THR A 127 -19.00 -18.35 -7.89
C THR A 127 -17.83 -19.27 -7.59
N GLU A 128 -17.28 -19.19 -6.38
CA GLU A 128 -16.13 -19.97 -5.94
C GLU A 128 -16.24 -20.26 -4.43
N GLY A 129 -15.70 -21.38 -3.97
CA GLY A 129 -15.97 -21.94 -2.64
C GLY A 129 -15.29 -21.28 -1.44
N LYS A 130 -14.38 -20.31 -1.58
CA LYS A 130 -13.64 -19.75 -0.45
C LYS A 130 -13.67 -18.22 -0.44
N LYS A 131 -13.97 -17.63 0.71
CA LYS A 131 -13.92 -16.18 0.92
C LYS A 131 -12.48 -15.66 0.85
N PHE A 132 -12.26 -14.56 0.12
CA PHE A 132 -11.04 -13.76 0.22
C PHE A 132 -11.00 -13.09 1.58
N ALA A 133 -10.07 -13.49 2.45
CA ALA A 133 -10.06 -13.00 3.84
C ALA A 133 -8.71 -13.26 4.53
N ILE A 134 -8.38 -12.40 5.48
CA ILE A 134 -7.39 -12.70 6.51
C ILE A 134 -8.05 -13.62 7.54
N ASN A 135 -7.55 -14.85 7.69
CA ASN A 135 -8.14 -15.87 8.54
C ASN A 135 -7.65 -15.81 9.98
N SER A 136 -6.38 -15.51 10.17
CA SER A 136 -5.75 -15.45 11.49
C SER A 136 -4.49 -14.58 11.47
N ALA A 137 -4.16 -14.06 12.64
CA ALA A 137 -2.88 -13.44 12.93
C ALA A 137 -2.29 -14.11 14.18
N ALA A 138 -1.02 -14.49 14.12
CA ALA A 138 -0.32 -15.12 15.23
C ALA A 138 1.16 -14.73 15.20
N PRO A 139 1.82 -14.59 16.36
CA PRO A 139 3.26 -14.32 16.40
C PRO A 139 4.06 -15.55 16.01
N VAL A 140 5.24 -15.32 15.45
CA VAL A 140 6.34 -16.27 15.38
C VAL A 140 7.38 -15.76 16.38
N LEU A 141 7.69 -16.58 17.38
CA LEU A 141 8.50 -16.18 18.54
C LEU A 141 9.86 -16.89 18.58
N ALA A 142 10.02 -17.99 17.85
CA ALA A 142 11.25 -18.76 17.83
C ALA A 142 12.40 -18.05 17.10
N ASP A 143 12.07 -17.24 16.11
CA ASP A 143 13.01 -16.45 15.32
C ASP A 143 12.97 -14.97 15.81
N ASP A 144 12.57 -14.05 14.92
CA ASP A 144 12.24 -12.68 15.30
C ASP A 144 10.80 -12.62 15.85
N ILE A 145 10.51 -11.61 16.69
CA ILE A 145 9.13 -11.34 17.10
C ILE A 145 8.40 -10.69 15.93
N VAL A 146 7.75 -11.52 15.12
CA VAL A 146 6.97 -11.08 13.97
C VAL A 146 5.52 -11.56 14.08
N MET A 147 4.60 -10.83 13.50
CA MET A 147 3.21 -11.27 13.35
C MET A 147 3.03 -11.90 11.95
N LYS A 148 2.60 -13.17 11.92
CA LYS A 148 2.25 -13.89 10.70
C LYS A 148 0.74 -13.86 10.48
N TYR A 149 0.33 -13.43 9.29
CA TYR A 149 -1.06 -13.31 8.87
C TYR A 149 -1.35 -14.38 7.81
N ASN A 150 -2.28 -15.29 8.13
CA ASN A 150 -2.70 -16.34 7.20
C ASN A 150 -3.94 -15.86 6.43
N VAL A 151 -3.86 -15.94 5.11
CA VAL A 151 -4.84 -15.38 4.17
C VAL A 151 -5.36 -16.47 3.23
N THR A 152 -6.65 -16.50 3.01
CA THR A 152 -7.25 -17.27 1.92
C THR A 152 -7.32 -16.40 0.67
N ILE A 153 -6.63 -16.82 -0.39
CA ILE A 153 -6.67 -16.23 -1.72
C ILE A 153 -7.45 -17.20 -2.62
N PRO A 154 -8.66 -16.88 -3.09
CA PRO A 154 -9.42 -17.73 -3.99
C PRO A 154 -8.77 -17.87 -5.37
N ALA A 155 -9.13 -18.89 -6.12
CA ALA A 155 -8.66 -19.07 -7.48
C ALA A 155 -9.08 -17.87 -8.37
N GLY A 156 -8.14 -17.39 -9.21
CA GLY A 156 -8.36 -16.21 -10.06
C GLY A 156 -8.22 -14.85 -9.35
N PHE A 157 -7.82 -14.86 -8.05
CA PHE A 157 -7.33 -13.68 -7.38
C PHE A 157 -5.80 -13.69 -7.50
N GLU A 158 -5.25 -12.67 -8.11
CA GLU A 158 -3.84 -12.64 -8.54
C GLU A 158 -3.05 -11.54 -7.81
N LYS A 159 -1.72 -11.68 -7.84
CA LYS A 159 -0.77 -10.68 -7.32
C LYS A 159 -1.11 -10.22 -5.90
N PRO A 160 -1.31 -11.13 -4.95
CA PRO A 160 -1.62 -10.74 -3.59
C PRO A 160 -0.42 -10.04 -2.95
N TYR A 161 -0.70 -8.99 -2.19
CA TYR A 161 0.25 -8.31 -1.32
C TYR A 161 -0.46 -7.82 -0.06
N MET A 162 0.32 -7.52 0.96
CA MET A 162 -0.23 -7.01 2.23
C MET A 162 0.39 -5.66 2.58
N VAL A 163 -0.46 -4.76 3.05
CA VAL A 163 -0.03 -3.48 3.62
C VAL A 163 -0.28 -3.52 5.12
N PHE A 164 0.73 -3.16 5.88
CA PHE A 164 0.67 -3.03 7.32
C PHE A 164 0.86 -1.57 7.71
N ASP A 165 -0.11 -1.01 8.41
CA ASP A 165 0.02 0.32 9.02
C ASP A 165 0.33 0.15 10.52
N PHE A 166 1.44 0.71 10.96
CA PHE A 166 1.94 0.56 12.32
C PHE A 166 2.65 1.84 12.78
N ASN A 167 2.10 2.48 13.82
CA ASN A 167 2.65 3.71 14.40
C ASN A 167 2.87 4.86 13.39
N GLY A 168 1.98 4.98 12.41
CA GLY A 168 2.04 6.04 11.39
C GLY A 168 2.95 5.73 10.19
N GLU A 169 3.56 4.55 10.17
CA GLU A 169 4.34 4.05 9.05
C GLU A 169 3.58 2.95 8.30
N SER A 170 3.70 2.90 6.97
CA SER A 170 3.10 1.87 6.12
C SER A 170 4.18 0.98 5.52
N PHE A 171 3.99 -0.33 5.61
CA PHE A 171 4.89 -1.36 5.10
C PHE A 171 4.18 -2.22 4.07
N THR A 172 4.65 -2.24 2.83
CA THR A 172 4.13 -3.14 1.80
C THR A 172 4.97 -4.40 1.74
N VAL A 173 4.31 -5.55 1.87
CA VAL A 173 4.93 -6.89 1.83
C VAL A 173 4.34 -7.66 0.66
N THR A 174 5.19 -8.03 -0.30
CA THR A 174 4.86 -8.83 -1.48
C THR A 174 5.27 -10.29 -1.32
N ASP A 175 6.21 -10.56 -0.43
CA ASP A 175 6.71 -11.90 -0.16
C ASP A 175 5.75 -12.66 0.75
N TYR A 176 5.48 -13.91 0.39
CA TYR A 176 4.63 -14.79 1.17
C TYR A 176 5.10 -16.25 1.07
N GLU A 177 4.74 -17.01 2.07
CA GLU A 177 4.84 -18.47 2.07
C GLU A 177 3.46 -19.08 1.79
N ILE A 178 3.40 -20.24 1.15
CA ILE A 178 2.14 -20.98 1.00
C ILE A 178 2.23 -22.22 1.91
N ASP A 179 1.30 -22.31 2.85
CA ASP A 179 1.13 -23.48 3.70
C ASP A 179 0.61 -24.65 2.86
N ALA A 180 1.45 -25.67 2.67
CA ALA A 180 1.15 -26.83 1.82
C ALA A 180 -0.06 -27.65 2.30
N SER A 181 -0.40 -27.59 3.59
CA SER A 181 -1.51 -28.35 4.18
C SER A 181 -2.86 -27.67 4.01
N THR A 182 -2.88 -26.34 4.04
CA THR A 182 -4.11 -25.53 3.99
C THR A 182 -4.29 -24.76 2.68
N GLY A 183 -3.21 -24.57 1.92
CA GLY A 183 -3.15 -23.71 0.72
C GLY A 183 -3.27 -22.22 1.06
N ARG A 184 -3.10 -21.82 2.32
CA ARG A 184 -3.16 -20.41 2.73
C ARG A 184 -1.85 -19.71 2.48
N TYR A 185 -1.96 -18.45 2.12
CA TYR A 185 -0.84 -17.53 1.98
C TYR A 185 -0.50 -16.93 3.35
N ALA A 186 0.77 -16.92 3.70
CA ALA A 186 1.27 -16.40 4.95
C ALA A 186 2.18 -15.20 4.71
N PHE A 187 1.71 -14.01 5.13
CA PHE A 187 2.48 -12.76 5.11
C PHE A 187 3.04 -12.48 6.50
N LYS A 188 4.26 -11.97 6.57
CA LYS A 188 4.91 -11.63 7.83
C LYS A 188 5.06 -10.11 7.95
N PHE A 189 4.59 -9.53 9.05
CA PHE A 189 4.94 -8.16 9.41
C PHE A 189 6.45 -8.06 9.67
N PRO A 190 7.16 -7.01 9.23
CA PRO A 190 8.63 -6.98 9.21
C PRO A 190 9.36 -7.08 10.57
N GLY A 191 8.64 -7.04 11.66
CA GLY A 191 9.18 -7.23 13.01
C GLY A 191 8.61 -6.24 14.02
N ILE A 192 8.45 -6.72 15.24
CA ILE A 192 7.94 -5.93 16.37
C ILE A 192 9.08 -5.73 17.37
N ASN A 193 9.46 -4.47 17.59
CA ASN A 193 10.36 -4.16 18.69
C ASN A 193 9.68 -4.47 20.03
N PRO A 194 10.37 -5.04 21.01
CA PRO A 194 9.78 -5.50 22.26
C PRO A 194 8.88 -4.46 22.96
N GLN A 195 9.32 -3.20 23.03
CA GLN A 195 8.56 -2.12 23.64
C GLN A 195 7.27 -1.74 22.90
N LYS A 196 7.09 -2.21 21.65
CA LYS A 196 5.93 -1.92 20.81
C LYS A 196 4.92 -3.08 20.71
N MET A 197 5.05 -4.11 21.54
CA MET A 197 4.17 -5.29 21.50
C MET A 197 2.71 -4.97 21.84
N GLY A 198 2.45 -3.87 22.54
CA GLY A 198 1.10 -3.37 22.82
C GLY A 198 0.47 -2.59 21.68
N ASP A 199 1.26 -2.16 20.72
CA ASP A 199 0.79 -1.29 19.63
C ASP A 199 0.01 -2.09 18.58
N ASN A 200 -1.05 -1.46 18.07
CA ASN A 200 -1.91 -2.08 17.08
C ASN A 200 -1.30 -2.05 15.68
N ILE A 201 -1.43 -3.15 14.98
CA ILE A 201 -1.12 -3.30 13.55
C ILE A 201 -2.45 -3.33 12.81
N CYS A 202 -2.66 -2.43 11.86
CA CYS A 202 -3.70 -2.56 10.86
C CYS A 202 -3.12 -3.34 9.68
N ALA A 203 -3.73 -4.45 9.30
CA ALA A 203 -3.27 -5.30 8.22
C ALA A 203 -4.34 -5.40 7.13
N THR A 204 -4.00 -4.98 5.92
CA THR A 204 -4.87 -5.04 4.75
C THR A 204 -4.23 -5.88 3.67
N VAL A 205 -4.88 -6.98 3.28
CA VAL A 205 -4.47 -7.76 2.12
C VAL A 205 -5.18 -7.25 0.88
N TYR A 206 -4.44 -7.14 -0.21
CA TYR A 206 -4.94 -6.77 -1.54
C TYR A 206 -4.71 -7.92 -2.52
N ALA A 207 -5.57 -8.02 -3.50
CA ALA A 207 -5.40 -8.87 -4.67
C ALA A 207 -6.10 -8.25 -5.89
N THR A 208 -5.80 -8.74 -7.09
CA THR A 208 -6.45 -8.31 -8.32
C THR A 208 -7.31 -9.46 -8.84
N VAL A 209 -8.54 -9.19 -9.25
CA VAL A 209 -9.44 -10.15 -9.87
C VAL A 209 -10.14 -9.49 -11.05
N ASP A 210 -10.02 -10.08 -12.25
CA ASP A 210 -10.57 -9.53 -13.50
C ASP A 210 -10.26 -8.03 -13.73
N GLY A 211 -9.04 -7.60 -13.34
CA GLY A 211 -8.57 -6.22 -13.45
C GLY A 211 -8.95 -5.31 -12.28
N TYR A 212 -9.81 -5.75 -11.37
CA TYR A 212 -10.24 -4.97 -10.20
C TYR A 212 -9.38 -5.29 -8.97
N GLN A 213 -8.98 -4.27 -8.24
CA GLN A 213 -8.32 -4.43 -6.95
C GLN A 213 -9.38 -4.66 -5.86
N VAL A 214 -9.15 -5.65 -5.03
CA VAL A 214 -9.98 -5.97 -3.87
C VAL A 214 -9.14 -6.03 -2.61
N SER A 215 -9.76 -5.82 -1.45
CA SER A 215 -9.07 -5.87 -0.17
C SER A 215 -9.88 -6.56 0.91
N ALA A 216 -9.15 -7.06 1.93
CA ALA A 216 -9.71 -7.50 3.20
C ALA A 216 -8.79 -7.05 4.33
N GLN A 217 -9.34 -6.65 5.47
CA GLN A 217 -8.62 -5.98 6.52
C GLN A 217 -8.86 -6.59 7.90
N ILE A 218 -7.81 -6.57 8.73
CA ILE A 218 -7.91 -6.58 10.20
C ILE A 218 -7.49 -5.18 10.68
N ALA A 219 -8.45 -4.39 11.13
CA ALA A 219 -8.24 -2.97 11.45
C ALA A 219 -7.35 -2.73 12.67
N SER A 220 -7.31 -3.65 13.62
CA SER A 220 -6.56 -3.47 14.86
C SER A 220 -6.26 -4.82 15.50
N TYR A 221 -4.98 -5.18 15.54
CA TYR A 221 -4.51 -6.37 16.23
C TYR A 221 -3.08 -6.15 16.72
N SER A 222 -2.74 -6.70 17.89
CA SER A 222 -1.41 -6.56 18.48
C SER A 222 -0.90 -7.87 19.05
N MET A 223 0.40 -7.92 19.34
CA MET A 223 1.00 -9.04 20.08
C MET A 223 0.34 -9.21 21.47
N ALA A 224 0.11 -8.12 22.21
CA ALA A 224 -0.59 -8.14 23.48
C ALA A 224 -2.00 -8.75 23.36
N LYS A 225 -2.76 -8.38 22.31
CA LYS A 225 -4.09 -8.93 22.04
C LYS A 225 -4.07 -10.41 21.74
N TYR A 226 -3.07 -10.87 21.00
CA TYR A 226 -2.88 -12.31 20.77
C TYR A 226 -2.61 -13.04 22.09
N CYS A 227 -1.66 -12.55 22.90
CA CYS A 227 -1.32 -13.15 24.20
C CYS A 227 -2.53 -13.18 25.12
N ASP A 228 -3.29 -12.09 25.23
CA ASP A 228 -4.52 -12.00 26.02
C ASP A 228 -5.49 -13.12 25.64
N ASN A 229 -5.75 -13.29 24.33
CA ASN A 229 -6.65 -14.32 23.82
C ASN A 229 -6.17 -15.75 24.08
N GLN A 230 -4.85 -16.00 24.11
CA GLN A 230 -4.29 -17.31 24.40
C GLN A 230 -4.26 -17.61 25.91
N LEU A 231 -3.83 -16.65 26.72
CA LEU A 231 -3.65 -16.79 28.17
C LEU A 231 -4.95 -17.08 28.93
N LYS A 232 -6.11 -16.74 28.36
CA LYS A 232 -7.45 -17.09 28.85
C LYS A 232 -7.78 -18.58 28.70
N LYS A 233 -7.15 -19.29 27.78
CA LYS A 233 -7.51 -20.66 27.45
C LYS A 233 -6.98 -21.61 28.55
N SER A 234 -7.85 -22.34 29.21
CA SER A 234 -7.47 -23.37 30.19
C SER A 234 -6.69 -24.52 29.56
N THR A 235 -6.86 -24.76 28.26
CA THR A 235 -6.18 -25.83 27.50
C THR A 235 -4.82 -25.43 26.95
N LEU A 236 -4.37 -24.20 27.18
CA LEU A 236 -3.04 -23.76 26.74
C LEU A 236 -1.95 -24.52 27.46
N PRO A 237 -0.99 -25.17 26.76
CA PRO A 237 0.13 -25.87 27.38
C PRO A 237 0.91 -24.96 28.32
N ALA A 238 1.40 -25.51 29.43
CA ALA A 238 2.11 -24.74 30.47
C ALA A 238 3.37 -24.05 29.90
N THR A 239 4.16 -24.75 29.08
CA THR A 239 5.36 -24.20 28.42
C THR A 239 5.02 -23.02 27.50
N THR A 240 3.97 -23.16 26.68
CA THR A 240 3.50 -22.05 25.84
C THR A 240 2.98 -20.88 26.66
N ARG A 241 2.27 -21.15 27.79
CA ARG A 241 1.79 -20.12 28.71
C ARG A 241 2.97 -19.34 29.29
N THR A 242 3.99 -20.02 29.75
CA THR A 242 5.21 -19.43 30.29
C THR A 242 5.92 -18.57 29.23
N MET A 243 6.13 -19.11 28.02
CA MET A 243 6.76 -18.37 26.92
C MET A 243 5.99 -17.09 26.57
N LEU A 244 4.65 -17.13 26.47
CA LEU A 244 3.83 -15.95 26.21
C LEU A 244 3.87 -14.94 27.36
N SER A 245 4.00 -15.43 28.60
CA SER A 245 4.17 -14.57 29.76
C SER A 245 5.54 -13.88 29.75
N ASP A 246 6.60 -14.63 29.47
CA ASP A 246 7.97 -14.11 29.44
C ASP A 246 8.19 -13.09 28.31
N VAL A 247 7.60 -13.31 27.12
CA VAL A 247 7.71 -12.33 26.04
C VAL A 247 7.00 -11.02 26.37
N LEU A 248 5.86 -11.06 27.10
CA LEU A 248 5.18 -9.85 27.55
C LEU A 248 5.98 -9.12 28.64
N VAL A 249 6.56 -9.85 29.60
CA VAL A 249 7.46 -9.28 30.62
C VAL A 249 8.70 -8.65 29.98
N TYR A 250 9.22 -9.27 28.91
CA TYR A 250 10.30 -8.67 28.11
C TYR A 250 9.85 -7.35 27.45
N GLY A 251 8.65 -7.34 26.86
CA GLY A 251 8.06 -6.11 26.28
C GLY A 251 7.90 -4.98 27.30
N GLU A 252 7.38 -5.29 28.49
CA GLU A 252 7.23 -4.34 29.61
C GLU A 252 8.59 -3.79 30.06
N ALA A 253 9.56 -4.67 30.30
CA ALA A 253 10.90 -4.26 30.72
C ALA A 253 11.59 -3.38 29.65
N ALA A 254 11.36 -3.66 28.38
CA ALA A 254 11.84 -2.83 27.27
C ALA A 254 11.15 -1.46 27.22
N GLN A 255 9.83 -1.38 27.47
CA GLN A 255 9.10 -0.11 27.59
C GLN A 255 9.69 0.77 28.69
N ILE A 256 9.89 0.20 29.88
CA ILE A 256 10.46 0.90 31.04
C ILE A 256 11.89 1.37 30.76
N MET A 257 12.72 0.49 30.19
CA MET A 257 14.14 0.79 29.93
C MET A 257 14.33 1.98 28.98
N ILE A 258 13.48 2.13 27.97
CA ILE A 258 13.61 3.19 26.95
C ILE A 258 12.60 4.34 27.12
N GLY A 259 11.73 4.29 28.15
CA GLY A 259 10.71 5.31 28.39
C GLY A 259 9.58 5.35 27.37
N TYR A 260 9.20 4.20 26.78
CA TYR A 260 8.17 4.13 25.75
C TYR A 260 6.80 3.79 26.35
N LYS A 261 5.82 4.72 26.28
CA LYS A 261 4.42 4.53 26.75
C LYS A 261 4.37 3.87 28.15
N THR A 262 5.19 4.35 29.09
CA THR A 262 5.31 3.77 30.43
C THR A 262 4.07 3.95 31.30
N ASP A 263 3.12 4.77 30.88
CA ASP A 263 1.80 4.94 31.47
C ASP A 263 0.84 3.78 31.12
N VAL A 264 1.12 3.03 30.04
CA VAL A 264 0.34 1.87 29.61
C VAL A 264 1.29 0.73 29.23
N LEU A 265 1.67 -0.05 30.23
CA LEU A 265 2.56 -1.19 30.02
C LEU A 265 1.86 -2.34 29.29
N VAL A 266 2.59 -3.09 28.48
CA VAL A 266 2.03 -4.17 27.65
C VAL A 266 1.31 -5.23 28.46
N THR A 267 1.79 -5.55 29.67
CA THR A 267 1.14 -6.50 30.59
C THR A 267 -0.17 -5.95 31.17
N SER A 268 -0.31 -4.63 31.31
CA SER A 268 -1.54 -3.98 31.77
C SER A 268 -2.68 -4.00 30.74
N LEU A 269 -2.38 -4.33 29.47
CA LEU A 269 -3.37 -4.49 28.41
C LEU A 269 -4.12 -5.83 28.45
N LEU A 270 -3.70 -6.73 29.32
CA LEU A 270 -4.35 -8.02 29.50
C LEU A 270 -5.66 -7.88 30.28
N SER A 271 -6.63 -8.68 29.93
CA SER A 271 -7.89 -8.76 30.67
C SER A 271 -7.72 -9.50 32.01
N ALA A 272 -8.67 -9.34 32.92
CA ALA A 272 -8.65 -9.97 34.23
C ALA A 272 -8.70 -11.51 34.20
N GLU A 273 -9.16 -12.10 33.10
CA GLU A 273 -9.23 -13.55 32.91
C GLU A 273 -7.88 -14.14 32.47
N SER A 274 -6.94 -13.32 32.02
CA SER A 274 -5.61 -13.76 31.59
C SER A 274 -4.71 -13.97 32.80
N THR A 275 -4.05 -15.12 32.84
CA THR A 275 -3.12 -15.46 33.91
C THR A 275 -1.69 -15.48 33.37
N LEU A 276 -0.86 -14.55 33.85
CA LEU A 276 0.59 -14.56 33.62
C LEU A 276 1.26 -15.57 34.56
N THR A 277 2.16 -16.37 33.98
CA THR A 277 3.03 -17.31 34.73
C THR A 277 4.46 -17.21 34.20
N PRO A 278 5.12 -16.05 34.39
CA PRO A 278 6.47 -15.86 33.91
C PRO A 278 7.46 -16.74 34.66
N SER A 279 8.56 -17.07 33.98
CA SER A 279 9.69 -17.77 34.59
C SER A 279 10.30 -16.98 35.71
N SER A 280 10.77 -17.68 36.75
CA SER A 280 11.63 -17.08 37.79
C SER A 280 13.06 -16.99 37.25
N PHE A 281 13.70 -15.84 37.39
CA PHE A 281 15.13 -15.72 37.08
C PHE A 281 15.94 -16.58 38.07
N PRO A 282 16.90 -17.39 37.63
CA PRO A 282 17.68 -18.23 38.50
C PRO A 282 18.51 -17.42 39.52
N THR A 283 18.69 -17.96 40.69
CA THR A 283 19.50 -17.31 41.75
C THR A 283 20.98 -17.21 41.37
N GLU A 284 21.45 -18.20 40.61
CA GLU A 284 22.80 -18.26 40.06
C GLU A 284 22.74 -18.64 38.59
N LEU A 285 23.55 -18.00 37.76
CA LEU A 285 23.71 -18.32 36.37
C LEU A 285 24.88 -19.28 36.14
N ASP A 286 24.76 -20.19 35.21
CA ASP A 286 25.84 -21.10 34.83
C ASP A 286 27.06 -20.31 34.30
N PRO A 287 28.25 -20.49 34.91
CA PRO A 287 29.49 -19.86 34.45
C PRO A 287 29.84 -20.17 32.99
N ALA A 288 29.35 -21.30 32.44
CA ALA A 288 29.54 -21.67 31.03
C ALA A 288 28.88 -20.68 30.05
N MET A 289 27.91 -19.88 30.51
CA MET A 289 27.29 -18.80 29.73
C MET A 289 28.26 -17.63 29.40
N ASN A 290 29.41 -17.55 30.12
CA ASN A 290 30.39 -16.50 29.91
C ASN A 290 31.31 -16.80 28.73
N ILE A 291 30.76 -16.91 27.54
CA ILE A 291 31.49 -17.14 26.27
C ILE A 291 32.11 -15.82 25.83
N MET A 292 33.43 -15.67 26.02
CA MET A 292 34.15 -14.52 25.50
C MET A 292 35.61 -14.89 25.25
N SER A 293 36.01 -14.84 24.02
CA SER A 293 37.42 -14.99 23.64
C SER A 293 37.81 -13.99 22.58
N ARG A 294 39.09 -13.71 22.53
CA ARG A 294 39.74 -12.94 21.47
C ARG A 294 41.04 -13.66 21.11
N THR A 295 41.09 -14.21 19.92
CA THR A 295 42.19 -15.05 19.44
C THR A 295 42.74 -14.51 18.13
N GLY A 296 43.86 -15.07 17.65
CA GLY A 296 44.54 -14.64 16.42
C GLY A 296 45.50 -13.46 16.65
N ASP A 297 46.23 -13.10 15.60
CA ASP A 297 47.23 -12.05 15.60
C ASP A 297 46.60 -10.68 15.32
N ALA A 298 47.19 -9.63 15.89
CA ALA A 298 46.77 -8.26 15.62
C ALA A 298 47.16 -7.84 14.20
N ASP A 299 46.23 -7.22 13.49
CA ASP A 299 46.52 -6.49 12.24
C ASP A 299 46.43 -4.98 12.53
N SER A 300 47.51 -4.24 12.19
CA SER A 300 47.56 -2.80 12.46
C SER A 300 46.59 -1.98 11.62
N ARG A 301 46.08 -2.52 10.52
CA ARG A 301 45.17 -1.86 9.58
C ARG A 301 43.71 -2.00 10.01
N VAL A 302 43.36 -3.13 10.69
CA VAL A 302 42.00 -3.42 11.16
C VAL A 302 42.08 -4.21 12.45
N GLN A 303 41.22 -3.80 13.43
CA GLN A 303 41.13 -4.48 14.72
C GLN A 303 39.70 -4.57 15.20
N LEU A 304 39.30 -5.76 15.65
CA LEU A 304 38.13 -5.96 16.46
C LEU A 304 38.50 -5.70 17.93
N THR A 305 38.14 -4.54 18.47
CA THR A 305 38.67 -4.06 19.75
C THR A 305 37.80 -4.38 20.96
N GLY A 306 36.54 -4.68 20.78
CA GLY A 306 35.62 -5.02 21.85
C GLY A 306 34.27 -5.49 21.37
N VAL A 307 33.53 -6.14 22.25
CA VAL A 307 32.16 -6.61 21.99
C VAL A 307 31.29 -6.38 23.19
N THR A 308 30.05 -5.99 22.95
CA THR A 308 29.04 -5.75 23.99
C THR A 308 27.63 -5.93 23.42
N LEU A 309 26.61 -5.89 24.29
CA LEU A 309 25.22 -5.87 23.88
C LEU A 309 24.73 -4.41 23.81
N SER A 310 24.06 -4.06 22.73
CA SER A 310 23.28 -2.83 22.59
C SER A 310 21.82 -3.12 22.93
N LEU A 311 21.28 -2.41 23.89
CA LEU A 311 19.90 -2.54 24.41
C LEU A 311 19.02 -1.36 23.94
N GLY A 312 19.19 -0.95 22.69
CA GLY A 312 18.35 0.10 22.08
C GLY A 312 16.95 -0.40 21.67
N SER A 313 16.34 0.25 20.69
CA SER A 313 15.03 -0.13 20.14
C SER A 313 15.00 -1.57 19.59
N LYS A 314 16.15 -2.05 19.09
CA LYS A 314 16.43 -3.46 18.80
C LYS A 314 17.66 -3.88 19.56
N MET A 315 17.64 -5.09 20.09
CA MET A 315 18.81 -5.70 20.68
C MET A 315 19.81 -6.08 19.59
N ALA A 316 21.08 -5.77 19.78
CA ALA A 316 22.15 -6.14 18.86
C ALA A 316 23.46 -6.44 19.60
N VAL A 317 24.22 -7.40 19.10
CA VAL A 317 25.63 -7.51 19.47
C VAL A 317 26.40 -6.43 18.74
N ARG A 318 27.04 -5.54 19.49
CA ARG A 318 27.81 -4.42 18.98
C ARG A 318 29.28 -4.75 19.10
N VAL A 319 29.96 -4.81 17.96
CA VAL A 319 31.42 -5.03 17.89
C VAL A 319 32.10 -3.72 17.56
N ALA A 320 33.10 -3.36 18.37
CA ALA A 320 33.92 -2.18 18.12
C ALA A 320 35.05 -2.53 17.14
N VAL A 321 35.11 -1.76 16.07
CA VAL A 321 36.07 -1.93 14.96
C VAL A 321 36.95 -0.68 14.87
N THR A 322 38.26 -0.86 14.79
CA THR A 322 39.20 0.20 14.37
C THR A 322 39.72 -0.16 13.00
N CYS A 323 39.58 0.72 12.03
CA CYS A 323 39.97 0.46 10.64
C CYS A 323 40.40 1.75 9.96
N ASN A 324 41.50 1.68 9.19
CA ASN A 324 42.03 2.82 8.45
C ASN A 324 41.49 2.91 7.01
N ASP A 325 41.03 1.78 6.43
CA ASP A 325 40.44 1.70 5.11
C ASP A 325 39.24 0.75 5.12
N LEU A 326 38.06 1.31 5.20
CA LEU A 326 36.82 0.54 5.27
C LEU A 326 36.54 -0.31 4.03
N ALA A 327 36.97 0.15 2.84
CA ALA A 327 36.70 -0.55 1.59
C ALA A 327 37.61 -1.81 1.41
N ALA A 328 38.69 -1.90 2.15
CA ALA A 328 39.62 -3.03 2.05
C ALA A 328 39.13 -4.30 2.75
N PHE A 329 38.17 -4.18 3.69
CA PHE A 329 37.81 -5.28 4.58
C PHE A 329 36.32 -5.61 4.55
N THR A 330 36.05 -6.91 4.74
CA THR A 330 34.73 -7.44 5.04
C THR A 330 34.72 -8.10 6.42
N TYR A 331 33.55 -8.14 7.03
CA TYR A 331 33.37 -8.69 8.38
C TYR A 331 32.34 -9.82 8.30
N LYS A 332 32.70 -10.98 8.82
CA LYS A 332 31.82 -12.13 8.86
C LYS A 332 31.38 -12.39 10.28
N VAL A 333 30.09 -12.60 10.45
CA VAL A 333 29.47 -13.00 11.72
C VAL A 333 28.83 -14.34 11.54
N GLU A 334 29.27 -15.33 12.30
CA GLU A 334 28.71 -16.69 12.30
C GLU A 334 27.97 -16.97 13.60
N ILE A 335 26.77 -17.57 13.48
CA ILE A 335 25.98 -18.10 14.59
C ILE A 335 25.19 -19.33 14.12
N SER A 336 25.21 -20.41 14.88
CA SER A 336 24.44 -21.63 14.59
C SER A 336 24.57 -22.13 13.15
N GLY A 337 25.79 -22.05 12.56
CA GLY A 337 26.11 -22.47 11.19
C GLY A 337 25.59 -21.53 10.10
N ARG A 338 25.09 -20.35 10.44
CA ARG A 338 24.72 -19.29 9.48
C ARG A 338 25.78 -18.21 9.49
N GLU A 339 26.25 -17.82 8.30
CA GLU A 339 27.22 -16.75 8.12
C GLU A 339 26.53 -15.50 7.53
N TYR A 340 26.88 -14.35 8.07
CA TYR A 340 26.43 -13.03 7.62
C TYR A 340 27.66 -12.19 7.29
N THR A 341 27.68 -11.57 6.10
CA THR A 341 28.77 -10.75 5.63
C THR A 341 28.40 -9.28 5.66
N TYR A 342 29.27 -8.47 6.21
CA TYR A 342 29.15 -7.02 6.30
C TYR A 342 30.35 -6.36 5.58
N THR A 343 30.10 -5.21 4.99
CA THR A 343 31.13 -4.35 4.35
C THR A 343 31.39 -3.11 5.19
N GLY A 344 32.33 -2.29 4.77
CA GLY A 344 32.57 -1.00 5.44
C GLY A 344 31.35 -0.07 5.44
N GLU A 345 30.46 -0.20 4.47
CA GLU A 345 29.21 0.58 4.37
C GLU A 345 28.20 0.24 5.47
N ASP A 346 28.27 -0.97 6.02
CA ASP A 346 27.38 -1.44 7.10
C ASP A 346 27.86 -0.98 8.49
N LEU A 347 29.06 -0.42 8.59
CA LEU A 347 29.64 0.01 9.85
C LEU A 347 29.21 1.45 10.19
N VAL A 348 28.83 1.63 11.45
CA VAL A 348 28.38 2.93 11.98
C VAL A 348 29.57 3.67 12.61
N PRO A 349 29.93 4.88 12.15
CA PRO A 349 31.01 5.65 12.77
C PRO A 349 30.73 5.95 14.25
N VAL A 350 31.78 5.95 15.07
CA VAL A 350 31.69 6.40 16.46
C VAL A 350 31.58 7.93 16.49
N THR A 351 30.58 8.46 17.15
CA THR A 351 30.24 9.91 17.12
C THR A 351 31.03 10.77 18.11
N ASP A 352 32.04 10.21 18.79
CA ASP A 352 32.87 10.92 19.78
C ASP A 352 34.03 11.72 19.16
N GLY A 353 34.11 11.80 17.82
CA GLY A 353 35.19 12.47 17.09
C GLY A 353 36.44 11.62 16.92
N SER A 354 36.39 10.33 17.20
CA SER A 354 37.49 9.39 17.01
C SER A 354 37.55 8.91 15.56
N ASP A 355 38.49 9.38 14.77
CA ASP A 355 38.70 8.89 13.41
C ASP A 355 39.10 7.40 13.39
N GLY A 356 38.62 6.67 12.39
CA GLY A 356 38.92 5.26 12.18
C GLY A 356 38.25 4.29 13.17
N LYS A 357 37.29 4.75 13.96
CA LYS A 357 36.53 3.89 14.88
C LYS A 357 35.09 3.75 14.44
N TYR A 358 34.61 2.52 14.45
CA TYR A 358 33.28 2.12 13.96
C TYR A 358 32.66 1.08 14.86
N TYR A 359 31.32 0.91 14.70
CA TYR A 359 30.56 -0.18 15.29
C TYR A 359 29.90 -1.02 14.20
N LEU A 360 30.08 -2.34 14.30
CA LEU A 360 29.25 -3.31 13.60
C LEU A 360 28.13 -3.74 14.54
N TYR A 361 26.88 -3.69 14.06
CA TYR A 361 25.70 -4.14 14.80
C TYR A 361 25.15 -5.42 14.18
N PHE A 362 25.19 -6.50 14.93
CA PHE A 362 24.62 -7.78 14.56
C PHE A 362 23.32 -8.02 15.35
N ASN A 363 22.19 -8.10 14.65
CA ASN A 363 20.84 -8.27 15.22
C ASN A 363 20.05 -9.43 14.58
N GLN A 364 20.72 -10.35 13.87
CA GLN A 364 20.10 -11.48 13.19
C GLN A 364 20.05 -12.75 14.06
N MET A 365 19.98 -12.58 15.38
CA MET A 365 19.91 -13.65 16.36
C MET A 365 18.46 -14.04 16.63
N LYS A 366 18.18 -15.33 16.66
CA LYS A 366 16.90 -15.86 17.12
C LYS A 366 16.81 -15.84 18.65
N ALA A 367 15.61 -15.76 19.20
CA ALA A 367 15.42 -15.79 20.65
C ALA A 367 16.00 -17.07 21.29
N ALA A 368 15.89 -18.21 20.62
CA ALA A 368 16.47 -19.47 21.09
C ALA A 368 18.01 -19.51 21.06
N GLU A 369 18.66 -18.59 20.36
CA GLU A 369 20.11 -18.56 20.12
C GLU A 369 20.86 -17.56 21.02
N LEU A 370 20.19 -16.93 21.99
CA LEU A 370 20.82 -15.91 22.84
C LEU A 370 22.00 -16.45 23.67
N GLY A 371 22.03 -17.76 23.90
CA GLY A 371 23.15 -18.44 24.54
C GLY A 371 24.20 -18.99 23.56
N GLU A 372 23.92 -19.00 22.26
CA GLU A 372 24.79 -19.57 21.25
C GLU A 372 26.03 -18.65 21.02
N LYS A 373 27.12 -19.31 20.66
CA LYS A 373 28.37 -18.63 20.33
C LYS A 373 28.25 -17.88 18.99
N ILE A 374 28.55 -16.59 19.04
CA ILE A 374 28.70 -15.71 17.89
C ILE A 374 30.20 -15.56 17.63
N THR A 375 30.65 -15.87 16.43
CA THR A 375 32.03 -15.69 15.99
C THR A 375 32.12 -14.52 15.02
N VAL A 376 32.98 -13.56 15.28
CA VAL A 376 33.21 -12.39 14.40
C VAL A 376 34.64 -12.39 13.90
N THR A 377 34.80 -12.31 12.59
CA THR A 377 36.09 -12.32 11.88
C THR A 377 36.17 -11.18 10.88
N CYS A 378 37.39 -10.75 10.56
CA CYS A 378 37.67 -9.75 9.53
C CYS A 378 38.41 -10.39 8.39
N TRP A 379 38.19 -9.98 7.14
CA TRP A 379 38.70 -10.56 5.92
C TRP A 379 39.19 -9.48 4.95
N GLU A 380 40.34 -9.73 4.30
CA GLU A 380 40.82 -8.98 3.16
C GLU A 380 40.79 -9.93 1.95
N GLY A 381 39.86 -9.74 1.05
CA GLY A 381 39.54 -10.75 0.03
C GLY A 381 39.17 -12.09 0.66
N ASP A 382 39.89 -13.16 0.29
CA ASP A 382 39.70 -14.52 0.81
C ASP A 382 40.58 -14.85 2.03
N THR A 383 41.33 -13.87 2.56
CA THR A 383 42.26 -14.09 3.69
C THR A 383 41.68 -13.48 4.97
N GLN A 384 41.54 -14.33 6.00
CA GLN A 384 41.22 -13.82 7.33
C GLN A 384 42.40 -13.06 7.92
N VAL A 385 42.09 -11.86 8.47
CA VAL A 385 43.09 -10.96 9.07
C VAL A 385 42.63 -10.51 10.45
N GLY A 386 43.60 -10.16 11.30
CA GLY A 386 43.31 -9.65 12.63
C GLY A 386 42.70 -10.66 13.59
N HIS A 387 42.08 -10.15 14.64
CA HIS A 387 41.50 -10.99 15.71
C HIS A 387 40.17 -11.61 15.32
N THR A 388 39.92 -12.84 15.83
CA THR A 388 38.62 -13.45 15.96
C THR A 388 38.03 -13.09 17.32
N ILE A 389 36.78 -12.64 17.38
CA ILE A 389 36.02 -12.48 18.63
C ILE A 389 34.94 -13.57 18.72
N GLU A 390 34.86 -14.25 19.84
CA GLU A 390 33.74 -15.11 20.21
C GLU A 390 32.95 -14.46 21.36
N TYR A 391 31.62 -14.50 21.26
CA TYR A 391 30.73 -13.85 22.22
C TYR A 391 29.36 -14.51 22.21
N ALA A 392 28.56 -14.34 23.27
CA ALA A 392 27.14 -14.66 23.32
C ALA A 392 26.35 -13.55 24.02
N VAL A 393 25.05 -13.41 23.72
CA VAL A 393 24.22 -12.45 24.44
C VAL A 393 24.18 -12.78 25.94
N TYR A 394 24.11 -14.07 26.27
CA TYR A 394 24.15 -14.52 27.66
C TYR A 394 25.43 -14.16 28.40
N THR A 395 26.55 -13.94 27.72
CA THR A 395 27.77 -13.40 28.32
C THR A 395 27.53 -12.02 28.94
N TYR A 396 26.80 -11.15 28.20
CA TYR A 396 26.46 -9.83 28.72
C TYR A 396 25.52 -9.93 29.93
N ILE A 397 24.52 -10.79 29.84
CA ILE A 397 23.56 -11.03 30.94
C ILE A 397 24.31 -11.56 32.17
N TYR A 398 25.13 -12.60 32.02
CA TYR A 398 25.93 -13.17 33.09
C TYR A 398 26.76 -12.13 33.83
N ARG A 399 27.38 -11.20 33.10
CA ARG A 399 28.27 -10.16 33.67
C ARG A 399 27.55 -8.97 34.26
N ASN A 400 26.25 -8.73 33.88
CA ASN A 400 25.59 -7.46 34.15
C ASN A 400 24.17 -7.56 34.76
N TYR A 401 23.57 -8.76 34.93
CA TYR A 401 22.17 -8.91 35.37
C TYR A 401 21.87 -8.28 36.73
N ASN A 402 22.87 -8.02 37.56
CA ASN A 402 22.78 -7.38 38.86
C ASN A 402 23.48 -6.02 38.91
N LYS A 403 23.85 -5.44 37.78
CA LYS A 403 24.54 -4.16 37.66
C LYS A 403 23.68 -3.13 36.93
N GLY A 404 24.02 -1.86 37.08
CA GLY A 404 23.32 -0.76 36.46
C GLY A 404 22.02 -0.40 37.16
N THR A 405 21.08 0.21 36.46
CA THR A 405 19.77 0.60 36.97
C THR A 405 18.86 -0.63 37.14
N GLU A 406 17.83 -0.51 37.97
CA GLU A 406 16.81 -1.56 38.13
C GLU A 406 16.15 -1.90 36.77
N ALA A 407 15.85 -0.90 35.94
CA ALA A 407 15.31 -1.10 34.59
C ALA A 407 16.23 -1.95 33.71
N THR A 408 17.55 -1.70 33.77
CA THR A 408 18.54 -2.51 33.04
C THR A 408 18.56 -3.95 33.54
N GLN A 409 18.56 -4.14 34.88
CA GLN A 409 18.58 -5.47 35.49
C GLN A 409 17.32 -6.27 35.13
N ASN A 410 16.14 -5.63 35.21
CA ASN A 410 14.88 -6.26 34.87
C ASN A 410 14.81 -6.63 33.38
N LEU A 411 15.31 -5.78 32.50
CA LEU A 411 15.39 -6.08 31.07
C LEU A 411 16.29 -7.28 30.78
N LEU A 412 17.48 -7.34 31.38
CA LEU A 412 18.40 -8.47 31.19
C LEU A 412 17.84 -9.80 31.70
N LYS A 413 17.16 -9.78 32.84
CA LYS A 413 16.47 -10.95 33.38
C LYS A 413 15.32 -11.41 32.48
N ALA A 414 14.54 -10.45 31.95
CA ALA A 414 13.44 -10.74 31.05
C ALA A 414 13.92 -11.32 29.70
N ILE A 415 15.01 -10.79 29.13
CA ILE A 415 15.65 -11.34 27.91
C ILE A 415 16.08 -12.79 28.15
N TYR A 416 16.72 -13.08 29.29
CA TYR A 416 17.14 -14.43 29.64
C TYR A 416 15.95 -15.39 29.75
N ASN A 417 14.93 -15.04 30.54
CA ASN A 417 13.74 -15.86 30.76
C ASN A 417 13.02 -16.15 29.43
N TYR A 418 12.83 -15.13 28.60
CA TYR A 418 12.22 -15.30 27.28
C TYR A 418 13.04 -16.24 26.38
N GLY A 419 14.37 -16.07 26.33
CA GLY A 419 15.25 -16.93 25.54
C GLY A 419 15.20 -18.40 26.00
N GLU A 420 15.16 -18.67 27.29
CA GLU A 420 15.03 -20.03 27.83
C GLU A 420 13.63 -20.62 27.59
N ALA A 421 12.58 -19.83 27.74
CA ALA A 421 11.21 -20.26 27.51
C ALA A 421 10.96 -20.66 26.04
N VAL A 422 11.55 -19.96 25.09
CA VAL A 422 11.43 -20.28 23.65
C VAL A 422 12.09 -21.64 23.31
N LYS A 423 13.17 -22.02 24.01
CA LYS A 423 13.82 -23.33 23.79
C LYS A 423 12.95 -24.51 24.22
N THR A 424 11.99 -24.30 25.10
CA THR A 424 11.18 -25.35 25.73
C THR A 424 9.73 -25.38 25.24
N ALA A 425 9.27 -24.38 24.53
CA ALA A 425 7.90 -24.25 24.02
C ALA A 425 7.75 -24.81 22.61
#